data_c9ac25479007536d83ecf06d1d2d4076
#
_entry.id   c9ac25479007536d83ecf06d1d2d4076
#
_cell.length_a   1.000
_cell.length_b   1.000
_cell.length_c   1.000
_cell.angle_alpha   90.00
_cell.angle_beta   90.00
_cell.angle_gamma   90.00
#
_symmetry.space_group_name_H-M   'P 1'
#
loop_
_entity.id
_entity.type
_entity.pdbx_description
1 polymer ?
#
loop_
_entity_poly.entity_id
_entity_poly.type
_entity_poly.pdbx_seq_one_letter_code
_entity_poly.pdbx_strand_id
1 'polypeptide(L)'
;MGDNIYPTTIPGIGIKTYTLNQAGPYDYERAVDNSWQSGDGESSHTLAGSAYRVQLIATGGTIPSGNLALESGKLATVEFREGQSSSDNGDNASEVYLSNTQIEVYAMGCSASVSSLLFNMGDVDTSAFDNLKMVEGPEQDVGLSCQPGTNVTMTINGPLAEGDNDNGSVIALDQSESGTTATGVGVVISAYQPALRSFTYWAIGQEVQAFNSSRVKAASQGSGLAADGTAIADIGSATTYSDPANAGGAGESETLRFKAWYYKTSDVVTPGQANATGTITLKYN
;
A
#
# COMPACT_ATOMS: atom_id res chain seq x y z
N MET A 1 20.64 -8.99 -9.07
CA MET A 1 20.36 -9.09 -7.63
C MET A 1 21.64 -8.68 -6.93
N GLY A 2 21.61 -7.72 -6.03
CA GLY A 2 22.77 -7.26 -5.24
C GLY A 2 22.67 -7.77 -3.82
N ASP A 3 23.74 -7.53 -3.06
CA ASP A 3 23.76 -7.63 -1.59
C ASP A 3 23.40 -9.00 -0.97
N ASN A 4 23.91 -10.10 -1.55
CA ASN A 4 23.76 -11.44 -0.99
C ASN A 4 22.30 -11.93 -0.91
N ILE A 5 21.49 -11.52 -1.89
CA ILE A 5 20.13 -12.00 -2.09
C ILE A 5 20.15 -13.07 -3.19
N TYR A 6 19.74 -14.28 -2.83
CA TYR A 6 19.71 -15.43 -3.73
C TYR A 6 18.28 -15.66 -4.24
N PRO A 7 18.13 -16.07 -5.50
CA PRO A 7 16.81 -16.33 -6.07
C PRO A 7 16.15 -17.55 -5.40
N THR A 8 14.84 -17.52 -5.28
CA THR A 8 14.03 -18.68 -4.92
C THR A 8 13.29 -19.21 -6.15
N THR A 9 12.58 -20.31 -6.00
CA THR A 9 11.69 -20.85 -7.05
C THR A 9 10.44 -19.96 -7.25
N ILE A 10 10.17 -19.04 -6.33
CA ILE A 10 9.03 -18.14 -6.42
C ILE A 10 9.45 -16.86 -7.14
N PRO A 11 8.84 -16.50 -8.28
CA PRO A 11 9.13 -15.26 -8.97
C PRO A 11 8.95 -14.05 -8.05
N GLY A 12 9.87 -13.09 -8.13
CA GLY A 12 9.81 -11.86 -7.33
C GLY A 12 10.21 -12.01 -5.85
N ILE A 13 10.55 -13.21 -5.40
CA ILE A 13 11.04 -13.47 -4.03
C ILE A 13 12.47 -13.98 -4.08
N GLY A 14 13.33 -13.33 -3.32
CA GLY A 14 14.68 -13.77 -3.00
C GLY A 14 14.82 -14.16 -1.55
N ILE A 15 15.90 -14.86 -1.23
CA ILE A 15 16.24 -15.27 0.13
C ILE A 15 17.59 -14.68 0.51
N LYS A 16 17.70 -14.21 1.75
CA LYS A 16 18.95 -13.75 2.34
C LYS A 16 19.13 -14.42 3.68
N THR A 17 20.30 -15.02 3.87
CA THR A 17 20.63 -15.73 5.10
C THR A 17 21.73 -14.99 5.84
N TYR A 18 21.62 -14.92 7.15
CA TYR A 18 22.60 -14.31 8.03
C TYR A 18 23.07 -15.33 9.06
N THR A 19 24.32 -15.22 9.40
CA THR A 19 24.88 -15.85 10.62
C THR A 19 24.86 -14.82 11.74
N LEU A 20 24.46 -15.24 12.91
CA LEU A 20 24.49 -14.45 14.13
C LEU A 20 25.39 -15.15 15.13
N ASN A 21 26.26 -14.40 15.79
CA ASN A 21 27.04 -14.87 16.91
C ASN A 21 26.78 -13.95 18.10
N GLN A 22 26.35 -14.53 19.21
CA GLN A 22 26.04 -13.81 20.45
C GLN A 22 27.00 -14.16 21.59
N ALA A 23 28.18 -14.72 21.29
CA ALA A 23 29.15 -15.11 22.28
C ALA A 23 30.13 -13.96 22.58
N GLY A 24 29.95 -13.28 23.69
CA GLY A 24 30.88 -12.30 24.24
C GLY A 24 30.79 -10.90 23.56
N PRO A 25 31.87 -10.11 23.59
CA PRO A 25 31.89 -8.74 23.09
C PRO A 25 31.79 -8.62 21.57
N TYR A 26 31.59 -9.70 20.87
CA TYR A 26 31.55 -9.80 19.41
C TYR A 26 30.20 -10.21 18.90
N ASP A 27 29.13 -9.61 19.43
CA ASP A 27 27.82 -9.72 18.82
C ASP A 27 27.87 -9.17 17.39
N TYR A 28 27.77 -10.05 16.41
CA TYR A 28 27.71 -9.63 15.03
C TYR A 28 26.65 -10.41 14.25
N GLU A 29 26.05 -9.71 13.33
CA GLU A 29 25.21 -10.29 12.32
C GLU A 29 25.85 -10.06 10.96
N ARG A 30 26.02 -11.13 10.20
CA ARG A 30 26.62 -11.07 8.89
C ARG A 30 25.82 -11.84 7.86
N ALA A 31 25.57 -11.20 6.72
CA ALA A 31 25.00 -11.90 5.57
C ALA A 31 25.96 -12.98 5.07
N VAL A 32 25.42 -14.16 4.84
CA VAL A 32 26.15 -15.25 4.21
C VAL A 32 26.43 -14.86 2.77
N ASP A 33 27.73 -14.78 2.48
CA ASP A 33 28.26 -14.51 1.16
C ASP A 33 29.30 -15.58 0.82
N ASN A 34 29.69 -15.86 -0.26
CA ASN A 34 30.72 -16.86 -0.55
C ASN A 34 32.15 -16.34 -0.27
N SER A 35 32.37 -15.81 0.91
CA SER A 35 33.63 -15.20 1.30
C SER A 35 34.20 -15.81 2.60
N TRP A 36 35.53 -15.75 2.73
CA TRP A 36 36.27 -16.14 3.93
C TRP A 36 36.65 -14.90 4.72
N GLN A 37 36.64 -15.04 6.04
CA GLN A 37 37.23 -14.04 6.95
C GLN A 37 38.37 -14.66 7.72
N SER A 38 39.44 -13.88 7.88
CA SER A 38 40.50 -14.25 8.81
C SER A 38 39.99 -14.10 10.24
N GLY A 39 40.11 -15.14 11.03
CA GLY A 39 40.02 -15.05 12.49
C GLY A 39 41.34 -14.50 13.07
N ASP A 40 41.29 -14.03 14.29
CA ASP A 40 42.42 -13.39 14.98
C ASP A 40 43.49 -14.38 15.52
N GLY A 41 43.65 -15.51 14.89
CA GLY A 41 44.71 -16.45 15.22
C GLY A 41 44.60 -17.16 16.59
N GLU A 42 43.44 -17.08 17.22
CA GLU A 42 43.18 -17.84 18.43
C GLU A 42 42.73 -19.27 18.15
N SER A 43 43.21 -20.19 18.92
CA SER A 43 43.09 -21.62 18.69
C SER A 43 41.75 -22.25 19.06
N SER A 44 40.75 -21.48 19.49
CA SER A 44 39.42 -21.98 19.76
C SER A 44 38.34 -20.93 19.58
N HIS A 45 37.48 -21.16 18.61
CA HIS A 45 36.24 -20.38 18.45
C HIS A 45 35.07 -21.19 19.02
N THR A 46 34.40 -20.62 19.99
CA THR A 46 33.18 -21.22 20.52
C THR A 46 31.99 -20.66 19.73
N LEU A 47 31.25 -21.53 19.09
CA LEU A 47 30.00 -21.18 18.43
C LEU A 47 28.81 -21.09 19.42
N ALA A 48 29.08 -20.83 20.70
CA ALA A 48 28.02 -20.68 21.69
C ALA A 48 27.13 -19.50 21.34
N GLY A 49 25.81 -19.71 21.31
CA GLY A 49 24.84 -18.70 20.96
C GLY A 49 24.74 -18.38 19.46
N SER A 50 25.34 -19.20 18.60
CA SER A 50 25.20 -19.04 17.16
C SER A 50 23.77 -19.32 16.71
N ALA A 51 23.28 -18.49 15.84
CA ALA A 51 21.96 -18.63 15.22
C ALA A 51 22.03 -18.23 13.74
N TYR A 52 20.99 -18.57 13.02
CA TYR A 52 20.80 -18.12 11.65
C TYR A 52 19.50 -17.34 11.54
N ARG A 53 19.55 -16.27 10.78
CA ARG A 53 18.35 -15.54 10.36
C ARG A 53 18.17 -15.69 8.87
N VAL A 54 16.98 -16.07 8.47
CA VAL A 54 16.61 -16.18 7.06
C VAL A 54 15.54 -15.13 6.79
N GLN A 55 15.75 -14.33 5.76
CA GLN A 55 14.78 -13.31 5.32
C GLN A 55 14.32 -13.61 3.91
N LEU A 56 13.03 -13.45 3.68
CA LEU A 56 12.44 -13.37 2.35
C LEU A 56 12.44 -11.91 1.91
N ILE A 57 12.92 -11.66 0.71
CA ILE A 57 13.10 -10.32 0.16
C ILE A 57 12.28 -10.20 -1.13
N ALA A 58 11.42 -9.20 -1.21
CA ALA A 58 10.80 -8.85 -2.49
C ALA A 58 11.86 -8.23 -3.40
N THR A 59 12.11 -8.88 -4.54
CA THR A 59 13.17 -8.48 -5.49
C THR A 59 12.68 -7.63 -6.64
N GLY A 60 11.40 -7.26 -6.62
CA GLY A 60 10.69 -6.61 -7.72
C GLY A 60 10.06 -7.63 -8.66
N GLY A 61 9.11 -7.17 -9.44
CA GLY A 61 8.32 -8.03 -10.31
C GLY A 61 7.04 -8.56 -9.63
N THR A 62 6.27 -9.32 -10.38
CA THR A 62 4.99 -9.86 -9.91
C THR A 62 5.23 -11.11 -9.05
N ILE A 63 4.76 -11.06 -7.81
CA ILE A 63 4.74 -12.22 -6.93
C ILE A 63 3.37 -12.88 -7.09
N PRO A 64 3.29 -14.18 -7.43
CA PRO A 64 2.01 -14.87 -7.51
C PRO A 64 1.30 -14.89 -6.16
N SER A 65 -0.03 -14.76 -6.15
CA SER A 65 -0.85 -14.93 -4.94
C SER A 65 -1.19 -16.39 -4.70
N GLY A 66 -1.48 -16.72 -3.44
CA GLY A 66 -1.87 -18.06 -3.00
C GLY A 66 -0.83 -18.73 -2.11
N ASN A 67 -1.01 -20.01 -1.87
CA ASN A 67 -0.06 -20.82 -1.13
C ASN A 67 1.12 -21.22 -2.02
N LEU A 68 2.27 -20.65 -1.73
CA LEU A 68 3.48 -20.85 -2.49
C LEU A 68 4.47 -21.68 -1.64
N ALA A 69 5.01 -22.74 -2.23
CA ALA A 69 6.01 -23.57 -1.59
C ALA A 69 7.41 -23.08 -1.96
N LEU A 70 8.23 -22.83 -0.96
CA LEU A 70 9.67 -22.66 -1.16
C LEU A 70 10.32 -24.05 -1.31
N GLU A 71 11.18 -24.17 -2.29
CA GLU A 71 11.91 -25.41 -2.51
C GLU A 71 12.78 -25.75 -1.30
N SER A 72 12.68 -27.00 -0.85
CA SER A 72 13.51 -27.51 0.23
C SER A 72 14.95 -27.67 -0.23
N GLY A 73 15.89 -27.27 0.60
CA GLY A 73 17.28 -27.38 0.24
C GLY A 73 18.23 -26.72 1.24
N LYS A 74 19.50 -26.88 0.98
CA LYS A 74 20.55 -26.22 1.77
C LYS A 74 20.66 -24.76 1.39
N LEU A 75 20.52 -23.87 2.37
CA LEU A 75 20.58 -22.42 2.20
C LEU A 75 22.00 -21.87 2.40
N ALA A 76 22.72 -22.42 3.37
CA ALA A 76 24.03 -21.95 3.73
C ALA A 76 24.87 -23.05 4.39
N THR A 77 26.19 -22.92 4.28
CA THR A 77 27.17 -23.69 5.02
C THR A 77 28.13 -22.72 5.67
N VAL A 78 28.46 -22.95 6.92
CA VAL A 78 29.57 -22.29 7.60
C VAL A 78 30.72 -23.30 7.74
N GLU A 79 31.84 -22.92 7.23
CA GLU A 79 33.04 -23.75 7.23
C GLU A 79 34.18 -23.04 7.98
N PHE A 80 35.03 -23.80 8.63
CA PHE A 80 36.30 -23.35 9.19
C PHE A 80 37.43 -23.99 8.44
N ARG A 81 38.49 -23.24 8.22
CA ARG A 81 39.74 -23.77 7.65
C ARG A 81 40.96 -23.18 8.33
N GLU A 82 42.04 -23.92 8.37
CA GLU A 82 43.35 -23.41 8.74
C GLU A 82 43.99 -22.75 7.51
N GLY A 83 44.56 -21.58 7.70
CA GLY A 83 45.27 -20.87 6.65
C GLY A 83 44.38 -20.08 5.68
N GLN A 84 45.04 -19.33 4.81
CA GLN A 84 44.39 -18.42 3.86
C GLN A 84 44.49 -18.92 2.40
N SER A 85 44.90 -20.15 2.19
CA SER A 85 45.01 -20.69 0.85
C SER A 85 43.63 -20.97 0.25
N SER A 86 43.40 -20.52 -0.94
CA SER A 86 42.14 -20.79 -1.68
C SER A 86 41.92 -22.25 -2.06
N SER A 87 42.97 -23.06 -1.91
CA SER A 87 42.96 -24.51 -2.16
C SER A 87 42.57 -25.34 -0.94
N ASP A 88 42.50 -24.72 0.24
CA ASP A 88 42.13 -25.45 1.45
C ASP A 88 40.60 -25.55 1.53
N ASN A 89 40.12 -26.79 1.52
CA ASN A 89 38.72 -27.05 1.83
C ASN A 89 38.52 -26.87 3.33
N GLY A 90 37.49 -26.15 3.72
CA GLY A 90 37.10 -26.00 5.10
C GLY A 90 36.35 -27.23 5.63
N ASP A 91 36.42 -27.42 6.94
CA ASP A 91 35.55 -28.38 7.63
C ASP A 91 34.21 -27.75 7.88
N ASN A 92 33.10 -28.48 7.59
CA ASN A 92 31.76 -28.03 7.86
C ASN A 92 31.53 -27.89 9.37
N ALA A 93 31.19 -26.67 9.79
CA ALA A 93 30.81 -26.41 11.17
C ALA A 93 29.29 -26.48 11.37
N SER A 94 28.53 -25.97 10.41
CA SER A 94 27.09 -26.05 10.45
C SER A 94 26.49 -25.82 9.07
N GLU A 95 25.29 -26.33 8.87
CA GLU A 95 24.53 -26.19 7.66
C GLU A 95 23.10 -25.75 7.99
N VAL A 96 22.56 -24.87 7.16
CA VAL A 96 21.18 -24.40 7.26
C VAL A 96 20.37 -24.96 6.11
N TYR A 97 19.28 -25.60 6.44
CA TYR A 97 18.35 -26.16 5.47
C TYR A 97 16.98 -25.51 5.58
N LEU A 98 16.38 -25.29 4.45
CA LEU A 98 14.95 -25.00 4.34
C LEU A 98 14.21 -26.30 4.10
N SER A 99 13.15 -26.55 4.85
CA SER A 99 12.33 -27.75 4.67
C SER A 99 10.85 -27.41 4.72
N ASN A 100 10.10 -27.85 3.69
CA ASN A 100 8.63 -27.76 3.62
C ASN A 100 8.06 -26.39 4.03
N THR A 101 8.74 -25.32 3.65
CA THR A 101 8.30 -23.98 3.98
C THR A 101 7.27 -23.53 2.98
N GLN A 102 6.11 -23.14 3.48
CA GLN A 102 5.05 -22.55 2.68
C GLN A 102 4.88 -21.10 3.10
N ILE A 103 4.63 -20.26 2.11
CA ILE A 103 4.24 -18.85 2.33
C ILE A 103 2.89 -18.63 1.68
N GLU A 104 2.02 -17.93 2.36
CA GLU A 104 0.75 -17.51 1.80
C GLU A 104 0.89 -16.05 1.35
N VAL A 105 0.67 -15.82 0.07
CA VAL A 105 0.74 -14.49 -0.55
C VAL A 105 -0.66 -14.06 -0.91
N TYR A 106 -1.11 -12.98 -0.32
CA TYR A 106 -2.38 -12.37 -0.65
C TYR A 106 -2.18 -11.27 -1.69
N ALA A 107 -2.98 -11.31 -2.75
CA ALA A 107 -3.09 -10.17 -3.64
C ALA A 107 -3.87 -9.09 -2.90
N MET A 108 -3.17 -8.01 -2.53
CA MET A 108 -3.83 -6.86 -1.91
C MET A 108 -4.79 -6.24 -2.92
N GLY A 109 -6.03 -6.06 -2.52
CA GLY A 109 -7.05 -5.50 -3.38
C GLY A 109 -8.40 -5.40 -2.71
N CYS A 110 -9.31 -4.70 -3.38
CA CYS A 110 -10.70 -4.57 -2.97
C CYS A 110 -11.64 -4.83 -4.14
N SER A 111 -12.82 -5.32 -3.83
CA SER A 111 -13.96 -5.30 -4.74
C SER A 111 -14.95 -4.23 -4.32
N ALA A 112 -15.42 -3.42 -5.28
CA ALA A 112 -16.42 -2.40 -5.04
C ALA A 112 -17.84 -3.00 -5.20
N SER A 113 -18.77 -2.56 -4.37
CA SER A 113 -20.17 -3.01 -4.40
C SER A 113 -20.92 -2.57 -5.63
N VAL A 114 -20.49 -1.48 -6.25
CA VAL A 114 -21.08 -0.90 -7.46
C VAL A 114 -19.98 -0.43 -8.41
N SER A 115 -20.28 -0.43 -9.69
CA SER A 115 -19.40 0.08 -10.76
C SER A 115 -19.80 1.47 -11.27
N SER A 116 -20.93 2.00 -10.83
CA SER A 116 -21.40 3.33 -11.20
C SER A 116 -22.20 3.97 -10.07
N LEU A 117 -22.10 5.29 -9.98
CA LEU A 117 -22.83 6.12 -9.04
C LEU A 117 -23.70 7.11 -9.83
N LEU A 118 -24.93 7.29 -9.40
CA LEU A 118 -25.84 8.28 -9.97
C LEU A 118 -26.23 9.28 -8.88
N PHE A 119 -25.81 10.53 -9.05
CA PHE A 119 -26.20 11.63 -8.19
C PHE A 119 -27.37 12.37 -8.83
N ASN A 120 -28.57 12.07 -8.39
CA ASN A 120 -29.78 12.79 -8.87
C ASN A 120 -29.88 14.13 -8.12
N MET A 121 -29.37 15.18 -8.75
CA MET A 121 -29.31 16.52 -8.15
C MET A 121 -30.67 17.20 -8.09
N GLY A 122 -31.69 16.73 -8.82
CA GLY A 122 -32.99 17.38 -8.93
C GLY A 122 -32.91 18.72 -9.63
N ASP A 123 -34.04 19.45 -9.55
CA ASP A 123 -34.13 20.80 -10.10
C ASP A 123 -33.59 21.83 -9.09
N VAL A 124 -32.70 22.68 -9.55
CA VAL A 124 -32.11 23.75 -8.75
C VAL A 124 -32.41 25.09 -9.41
N ASP A 125 -33.03 26.02 -8.66
CA ASP A 125 -33.26 27.35 -9.12
C ASP A 125 -31.94 28.11 -9.26
N THR A 126 -31.78 28.83 -10.38
CA THR A 126 -30.55 29.63 -10.62
C THR A 126 -30.31 30.70 -9.56
N SER A 127 -31.41 31.21 -8.94
CA SER A 127 -31.30 32.18 -7.84
C SER A 127 -30.59 31.64 -6.59
N ALA A 128 -30.48 30.32 -6.44
CA ALA A 128 -29.66 29.72 -5.36
C ALA A 128 -28.22 30.16 -5.44
N PHE A 129 -27.73 30.43 -6.66
CA PHE A 129 -26.36 30.87 -6.90
C PHE A 129 -26.12 32.39 -6.71
N ASP A 130 -27.18 33.16 -6.41
CA ASP A 130 -27.01 34.59 -6.11
C ASP A 130 -26.20 34.79 -4.81
N ASN A 131 -26.39 33.89 -3.83
CA ASN A 131 -25.75 33.95 -2.53
C ASN A 131 -24.85 32.76 -2.18
N LEU A 132 -24.90 31.70 -2.99
CA LEU A 132 -24.12 30.48 -2.74
C LEU A 132 -23.16 30.21 -3.89
N LYS A 133 -21.92 29.85 -3.52
CA LYS A 133 -20.94 29.37 -4.48
C LYS A 133 -21.18 27.91 -4.83
N MET A 134 -21.70 27.15 -3.89
CA MET A 134 -22.00 25.72 -4.03
C MET A 134 -23.43 25.42 -3.57
N VAL A 135 -24.10 24.53 -4.30
CA VAL A 135 -25.42 23.99 -3.93
C VAL A 135 -25.26 22.49 -3.70
N GLU A 136 -25.69 22.06 -2.52
CA GLU A 136 -25.54 20.70 -2.06
C GLU A 136 -26.46 19.74 -2.81
N GLY A 137 -25.93 18.57 -3.19
CA GLY A 137 -26.66 17.47 -3.79
C GLY A 137 -26.63 16.21 -2.91
N PRO A 138 -27.04 15.08 -3.46
CA PRO A 138 -27.19 13.84 -2.72
C PRO A 138 -25.84 13.19 -2.39
N GLU A 139 -25.87 12.30 -1.39
CA GLU A 139 -24.79 11.42 -1.03
C GLU A 139 -24.99 10.04 -1.67
N GLN A 140 -23.87 9.36 -1.95
CA GLN A 140 -23.85 7.97 -2.43
C GLN A 140 -22.70 7.22 -1.73
N ASP A 141 -22.99 6.00 -1.34
CA ASP A 141 -22.02 5.13 -0.67
C ASP A 141 -21.53 4.02 -1.62
N VAL A 142 -20.24 3.73 -1.56
CA VAL A 142 -19.60 2.59 -2.21
C VAL A 142 -19.02 1.69 -1.14
N GLY A 143 -19.59 0.50 -0.97
CA GLY A 143 -19.01 -0.53 -0.13
C GLY A 143 -17.79 -1.15 -0.80
N LEU A 144 -16.74 -1.34 -0.04
CA LEU A 144 -15.54 -2.07 -0.45
C LEU A 144 -15.38 -3.31 0.42
N SER A 145 -15.14 -4.45 -0.23
CA SER A 145 -14.68 -5.67 0.43
C SER A 145 -13.21 -5.87 0.07
N CYS A 146 -12.34 -5.78 1.06
CA CYS A 146 -10.89 -5.70 0.85
C CYS A 146 -10.14 -6.84 1.54
N GLN A 147 -8.96 -7.14 1.03
CA GLN A 147 -7.96 -7.81 1.83
C GLN A 147 -7.46 -6.82 2.91
N PRO A 148 -7.46 -7.20 4.19
CA PRO A 148 -7.04 -6.30 5.26
C PRO A 148 -5.64 -5.74 5.04
N GLY A 149 -5.49 -4.44 5.21
CA GLY A 149 -4.23 -3.73 4.99
C GLY A 149 -4.01 -3.25 3.56
N THR A 150 -4.94 -3.49 2.63
CA THR A 150 -4.87 -2.95 1.28
C THR A 150 -4.78 -1.43 1.32
N ASN A 151 -3.75 -0.88 0.69
CA ASN A 151 -3.65 0.55 0.48
C ASN A 151 -4.55 0.95 -0.69
N VAL A 152 -5.47 1.87 -0.47
CA VAL A 152 -6.42 2.31 -1.48
C VAL A 152 -6.20 3.79 -1.78
N THR A 153 -5.88 4.09 -3.02
CA THR A 153 -5.87 5.45 -3.53
C THR A 153 -7.02 5.66 -4.51
N MET A 154 -7.47 6.90 -4.64
CA MET A 154 -8.52 7.27 -5.58
C MET A 154 -8.16 8.52 -6.37
N THR A 155 -8.65 8.57 -7.58
CA THR A 155 -8.54 9.72 -8.48
C THR A 155 -9.91 9.99 -9.08
N ILE A 156 -10.35 11.24 -9.06
CA ILE A 156 -11.56 11.69 -9.76
C ILE A 156 -11.11 12.31 -11.07
N ASN A 157 -11.66 11.85 -12.19
CA ASN A 157 -11.36 12.33 -13.53
C ASN A 157 -12.63 12.83 -14.21
N GLY A 158 -12.50 13.84 -15.04
CA GLY A 158 -13.56 14.42 -15.83
C GLY A 158 -13.05 15.62 -16.62
N PRO A 159 -13.85 16.14 -17.58
CA PRO A 159 -13.52 17.39 -18.26
C PRO A 159 -13.58 18.55 -17.27
N LEU A 160 -12.60 19.45 -17.34
CA LEU A 160 -12.56 20.65 -16.50
C LEU A 160 -13.56 21.68 -16.95
N ALA A 161 -14.30 22.27 -16.01
CA ALA A 161 -15.16 23.40 -16.28
C ALA A 161 -14.36 24.65 -16.64
N GLU A 162 -14.90 25.47 -17.54
CA GLU A 162 -14.38 26.79 -17.84
C GLU A 162 -14.76 27.81 -16.76
N GLY A 163 -14.00 28.88 -16.67
CA GLY A 163 -14.19 29.95 -15.69
C GLY A 163 -13.53 29.63 -14.33
N ASP A 164 -14.19 30.02 -13.25
CA ASP A 164 -13.73 29.72 -11.89
C ASP A 164 -14.01 28.25 -11.55
N ASN A 165 -13.01 27.41 -11.70
CA ASN A 165 -13.10 25.97 -11.50
C ASN A 165 -12.46 25.50 -10.19
N ASP A 166 -12.28 26.40 -9.24
CA ASP A 166 -11.73 26.12 -7.90
C ASP A 166 -10.45 25.27 -7.94
N ASN A 167 -9.43 25.80 -8.60
CA ASN A 167 -8.14 25.15 -8.77
C ASN A 167 -8.21 23.77 -9.48
N GLY A 168 -9.17 23.60 -10.36
CA GLY A 168 -9.30 22.41 -11.17
C GLY A 168 -10.12 21.27 -10.54
N SER A 169 -10.99 21.58 -9.58
CA SER A 169 -11.86 20.58 -8.94
C SER A 169 -13.24 20.42 -9.57
N VAL A 170 -13.62 21.31 -10.50
CA VAL A 170 -14.97 21.37 -11.05
C VAL A 170 -15.04 20.66 -12.40
N ILE A 171 -15.91 19.65 -12.49
CA ILE A 171 -16.22 18.92 -13.71
C ILE A 171 -17.16 19.75 -14.58
N ALA A 172 -16.84 19.87 -15.87
CA ALA A 172 -17.70 20.53 -16.85
C ALA A 172 -19.01 19.76 -17.05
N LEU A 173 -20.05 20.50 -17.39
CA LEU A 173 -21.31 19.89 -17.79
C LEU A 173 -21.20 19.23 -19.17
N ASP A 174 -21.93 18.14 -19.33
CA ASP A 174 -22.08 17.48 -20.61
C ASP A 174 -22.99 18.34 -21.52
N GLN A 175 -22.73 18.33 -22.81
CA GLN A 175 -23.61 19.00 -23.75
C GLN A 175 -24.96 18.30 -23.83
N SER A 176 -26.04 19.08 -23.72
CA SER A 176 -27.38 18.53 -23.86
C SER A 176 -27.63 18.07 -25.28
N GLU A 177 -28.13 16.83 -25.45
CA GLU A 177 -28.54 16.30 -26.75
C GLU A 177 -29.87 16.84 -27.26
N SER A 178 -30.73 17.31 -26.37
CA SER A 178 -32.14 17.66 -26.70
C SER A 178 -32.61 18.98 -26.12
N GLY A 179 -31.72 19.79 -25.56
CA GLY A 179 -32.11 21.03 -24.91
C GLY A 179 -30.95 22.01 -24.78
N THR A 180 -31.13 23.00 -23.94
CA THR A 180 -30.09 23.97 -23.62
C THR A 180 -29.28 23.46 -22.42
N THR A 181 -27.97 23.42 -22.54
CA THR A 181 -27.07 23.15 -21.40
C THR A 181 -27.04 24.41 -20.52
N ALA A 182 -27.10 24.25 -19.21
CA ALA A 182 -26.85 25.32 -18.26
C ALA A 182 -25.43 25.87 -18.44
N THR A 183 -25.24 27.15 -18.17
CA THR A 183 -23.89 27.75 -18.21
C THR A 183 -23.57 28.45 -16.89
N GLY A 184 -22.27 28.65 -16.63
CA GLY A 184 -21.79 29.30 -15.41
C GLY A 184 -21.83 28.38 -14.17
N VAL A 185 -22.02 27.08 -14.37
CA VAL A 185 -22.07 26.07 -13.32
C VAL A 185 -21.37 24.79 -13.78
N GLY A 186 -20.78 24.04 -12.84
CA GLY A 186 -20.22 22.72 -13.03
C GLY A 186 -20.50 21.84 -11.83
N VAL A 187 -19.91 20.65 -11.78
CA VAL A 187 -20.13 19.67 -10.71
C VAL A 187 -18.82 19.39 -9.96
N VAL A 188 -18.88 19.42 -8.64
CA VAL A 188 -17.81 18.95 -7.76
C VAL A 188 -18.25 17.65 -7.11
N ILE A 189 -17.36 16.67 -7.08
CA ILE A 189 -17.53 15.44 -6.31
C ILE A 189 -16.58 15.51 -5.12
N SER A 190 -17.12 15.36 -3.93
CA SER A 190 -16.40 15.30 -2.67
C SER A 190 -16.49 13.91 -2.05
N ALA A 191 -15.50 13.53 -1.28
CA ALA A 191 -15.55 12.31 -0.48
C ALA A 191 -15.45 12.64 1.02
N TYR A 192 -16.17 11.88 1.81
CA TYR A 192 -16.16 12.01 3.26
C TYR A 192 -14.84 11.53 3.82
N GLN A 193 -14.20 12.37 4.61
CA GLN A 193 -12.98 12.04 5.33
C GLN A 193 -13.28 11.85 6.82
N PRO A 194 -13.24 10.62 7.35
CA PRO A 194 -13.56 10.34 8.75
C PRO A 194 -12.66 11.12 9.73
N ALA A 195 -11.38 11.27 9.41
CA ALA A 195 -10.43 12.00 10.24
C ALA A 195 -10.78 13.48 10.40
N LEU A 196 -11.34 14.10 9.34
CA LEU A 196 -11.77 15.50 9.33
C LEU A 196 -13.24 15.67 9.69
N ARG A 197 -14.01 14.58 9.72
CA ARG A 197 -15.47 14.55 9.88
C ARG A 197 -16.18 15.47 8.89
N SER A 198 -15.67 15.55 7.68
CA SER A 198 -16.16 16.46 6.64
C SER A 198 -15.96 15.87 5.24
N PHE A 199 -16.74 16.39 4.30
CA PHE A 199 -16.53 16.15 2.89
C PHE A 199 -15.39 17.05 2.38
N THR A 200 -14.46 16.45 1.63
CA THR A 200 -13.35 17.14 0.99
C THR A 200 -13.33 16.81 -0.49
N TYR A 201 -12.89 17.73 -1.32
CA TYR A 201 -12.70 17.52 -2.74
C TYR A 201 -11.29 17.97 -3.16
N TRP A 202 -10.85 17.52 -4.31
CA TRP A 202 -9.50 17.72 -4.83
C TRP A 202 -9.56 18.09 -6.30
N ALA A 203 -8.41 18.55 -6.82
CA ALA A 203 -8.28 18.79 -8.24
C ALA A 203 -8.50 17.48 -9.03
N ILE A 204 -9.17 17.60 -10.17
CA ILE A 204 -9.38 16.50 -11.10
C ILE A 204 -8.04 15.95 -11.55
N GLY A 205 -7.89 14.63 -11.58
CA GLY A 205 -6.64 13.95 -11.87
C GLY A 205 -5.67 13.82 -10.70
N GLN A 206 -5.95 14.45 -9.55
CA GLN A 206 -5.13 14.30 -8.36
C GLN A 206 -5.39 12.95 -7.69
N GLU A 207 -4.35 12.16 -7.48
CA GLU A 207 -4.41 10.93 -6.71
C GLU A 207 -4.33 11.25 -5.22
N VAL A 208 -5.29 10.73 -4.45
CA VAL A 208 -5.38 10.91 -3.01
C VAL A 208 -5.58 9.57 -2.31
N GLN A 209 -5.12 9.46 -1.08
CA GLN A 209 -5.36 8.27 -0.29
C GLN A 209 -6.81 8.23 0.20
N ALA A 210 -7.50 7.12 -0.08
CA ALA A 210 -8.82 6.86 0.47
C ALA A 210 -8.73 6.48 1.96
N PHE A 211 -7.67 5.77 2.33
CA PHE A 211 -7.38 5.38 3.71
C PHE A 211 -5.92 5.68 4.04
N ASN A 212 -5.63 6.01 5.29
CA ASN A 212 -4.29 6.34 5.72
C ASN A 212 -3.36 5.11 5.65
N SER A 213 -2.20 5.22 5.00
CA SER A 213 -1.26 4.13 4.73
C SER A 213 -0.38 3.69 5.90
N SER A 214 -0.44 4.34 7.05
CA SER A 214 0.38 3.94 8.21
C SER A 214 -0.15 2.70 8.94
N ARG A 215 -1.17 2.05 8.39
CA ARG A 215 -1.71 0.81 8.89
C ARG A 215 -0.76 -0.31 8.68
N VAL A 216 -0.65 -1.02 9.71
CA VAL A 216 -0.28 -2.37 9.78
C VAL A 216 1.09 -2.67 9.55
N LYS A 217 1.46 -2.85 10.59
CA LYS A 217 2.40 -3.91 10.79
C LYS A 217 1.65 -4.99 11.50
N ALA A 218 1.10 -5.94 10.76
CA ALA A 218 0.64 -7.17 11.35
C ALA A 218 1.81 -7.66 12.17
N ALA A 219 1.74 -7.51 13.46
CA ALA A 219 2.72 -8.09 14.32
C ALA A 219 2.55 -9.58 14.16
N SER A 220 3.43 -10.19 13.43
CA SER A 220 3.74 -11.55 13.72
C SER A 220 4.29 -11.53 15.14
N GLN A 221 3.60 -12.15 16.06
CA GLN A 221 4.11 -12.34 17.39
C GLN A 221 5.35 -13.21 17.31
N GLY A 222 6.52 -12.63 17.51
CA GLY A 222 7.79 -13.34 17.44
C GLY A 222 8.97 -12.41 17.71
N SER A 223 10.08 -12.95 18.08
CA SER A 223 11.35 -12.24 18.12
C SER A 223 11.88 -12.08 16.70
N GLY A 224 12.27 -10.89 16.30
CA GLY A 224 12.82 -10.60 14.98
C GLY A 224 12.68 -9.15 14.60
N LEU A 225 12.92 -8.85 13.32
CA LEU A 225 12.74 -7.53 12.77
C LEU A 225 11.50 -7.51 11.87
N ALA A 226 10.74 -6.45 11.97
CA ALA A 226 9.69 -6.16 10.99
C ALA A 226 10.30 -5.84 9.62
N ALA A 227 9.48 -5.82 8.58
CA ALA A 227 9.92 -5.54 7.21
C ALA A 227 10.65 -4.19 7.05
N ASP A 228 10.40 -3.24 7.93
CA ASP A 228 11.06 -1.94 7.97
C ASP A 228 12.32 -1.89 8.85
N GLY A 229 12.76 -3.03 9.37
CA GLY A 229 13.93 -3.12 10.24
C GLY A 229 13.63 -2.83 11.71
N THR A 230 12.40 -2.52 12.10
CA THR A 230 12.05 -2.31 13.52
C THR A 230 12.00 -3.66 14.24
N ALA A 231 12.55 -3.72 15.45
CA ALA A 231 12.45 -4.93 16.28
C ALA A 231 10.96 -5.25 16.58
N ILE A 232 10.56 -6.51 16.39
CA ILE A 232 9.15 -6.90 16.61
C ILE A 232 8.72 -6.66 18.06
N ALA A 233 9.61 -6.79 19.00
CA ALA A 233 9.37 -6.46 20.40
C ALA A 233 8.98 -4.98 20.62
N ASP A 234 9.44 -4.09 19.73
CA ASP A 234 9.19 -2.64 19.83
C ASP A 234 7.89 -2.22 19.14
N ILE A 235 7.33 -3.09 18.30
CA ILE A 235 6.08 -2.80 17.57
C ILE A 235 4.86 -2.92 18.49
N GLY A 236 5.00 -3.53 19.65
CA GLY A 236 3.92 -3.77 20.59
C GLY A 236 2.86 -4.75 20.07
N SER A 237 1.90 -5.08 20.90
CA SER A 237 0.79 -5.98 20.55
C SER A 237 -0.34 -5.28 19.79
N ALA A 238 -0.13 -4.05 19.34
CA ALA A 238 -1.15 -3.24 18.67
C ALA A 238 -1.29 -3.63 17.20
N THR A 239 -1.99 -4.70 16.97
CA THR A 239 -2.18 -5.25 15.64
C THR A 239 -3.62 -5.40 15.26
N THR A 240 -4.44 -4.62 15.86
CA THR A 240 -5.82 -4.56 15.45
C THR A 240 -6.00 -3.41 14.47
N TYR A 241 -6.46 -3.74 13.30
CA TYR A 241 -7.04 -2.84 12.30
C TYR A 241 -8.32 -2.20 12.81
N SER A 242 -8.35 -1.79 14.07
CA SER A 242 -9.59 -1.49 14.76
C SER A 242 -10.16 -0.12 14.43
N ASP A 243 -9.42 0.72 13.75
CA ASP A 243 -9.94 2.04 13.36
C ASP A 243 -9.40 2.49 12.01
N PRO A 244 -10.21 2.36 10.95
CA PRO A 244 -9.88 2.86 9.61
C PRO A 244 -9.52 4.35 9.59
N ALA A 245 -10.05 5.14 10.52
CA ALA A 245 -9.77 6.57 10.59
C ALA A 245 -8.37 6.89 11.13
N ASN A 246 -7.78 5.99 11.89
CA ASN A 246 -6.49 6.19 12.55
C ASN A 246 -5.41 5.19 12.12
N ALA A 247 -5.80 4.20 11.38
CA ALA A 247 -4.91 3.16 10.96
C ALA A 247 -4.84 3.18 9.43
N GLY A 248 -3.77 3.03 8.78
CA GLY A 248 -3.68 3.02 7.32
C GLY A 248 -4.20 1.72 6.70
N GLY A 249 -4.47 1.72 5.42
CA GLY A 249 -5.00 0.59 4.67
C GLY A 249 -6.48 0.27 4.95
N ALA A 250 -7.08 -0.54 4.13
CA ALA A 250 -8.46 -0.95 4.27
C ALA A 250 -8.63 -2.09 5.28
N GLY A 251 -9.74 -2.11 6.01
CA GLY A 251 -10.24 -3.28 6.71
C GLY A 251 -10.92 -4.26 5.74
N GLU A 252 -11.48 -5.35 6.26
CA GLU A 252 -12.22 -6.31 5.43
C GLU A 252 -13.45 -5.68 4.74
N SER A 253 -14.06 -4.71 5.40
CA SER A 253 -15.25 -4.01 4.90
C SER A 253 -15.11 -2.52 5.17
N GLU A 254 -15.17 -1.73 4.11
CA GLU A 254 -15.05 -0.28 4.16
C GLU A 254 -16.18 0.37 3.37
N THR A 255 -16.43 1.64 3.65
CA THR A 255 -17.40 2.44 2.89
C THR A 255 -16.77 3.75 2.47
N LEU A 256 -16.75 4.01 1.18
CA LEU A 256 -16.45 5.33 0.63
C LEU A 256 -17.75 6.06 0.42
N ARG A 257 -17.90 7.23 1.04
CA ARG A 257 -19.07 8.07 0.89
C ARG A 257 -18.75 9.28 0.05
N PHE A 258 -19.50 9.49 -1.01
CA PHE A 258 -19.34 10.60 -1.92
C PHE A 258 -20.57 11.53 -1.85
N LYS A 259 -20.34 12.81 -2.15
CA LYS A 259 -21.40 13.82 -2.29
C LYS A 259 -21.13 14.65 -3.52
N ALA A 260 -22.16 14.90 -4.30
CA ALA A 260 -22.10 15.82 -5.43
C ALA A 260 -22.56 17.21 -5.02
N TRP A 261 -22.01 18.21 -5.69
CA TRP A 261 -22.36 19.62 -5.52
C TRP A 261 -22.42 20.30 -6.88
N TYR A 262 -23.36 21.20 -7.08
CA TYR A 262 -23.21 22.20 -8.14
C TYR A 262 -22.29 23.31 -7.65
N TYR A 263 -21.38 23.74 -8.51
CA TYR A 263 -20.41 24.80 -8.24
C TYR A 263 -20.55 25.91 -9.26
N LYS A 264 -20.70 27.16 -8.81
CA LYS A 264 -20.80 28.34 -9.65
C LYS A 264 -19.43 28.69 -10.24
N THR A 265 -19.31 28.63 -11.56
CA THR A 265 -18.05 28.89 -12.30
C THR A 265 -18.00 30.26 -12.96
N SER A 266 -19.12 31.00 -12.96
CA SER A 266 -19.25 32.35 -13.56
C SER A 266 -20.22 33.20 -12.74
N ASP A 267 -20.09 34.52 -12.85
CA ASP A 267 -21.01 35.45 -12.16
C ASP A 267 -22.49 35.27 -12.58
N VAL A 268 -22.71 34.81 -13.80
CA VAL A 268 -24.03 34.56 -14.34
C VAL A 268 -24.23 33.05 -14.54
N VAL A 269 -25.28 32.50 -13.93
CA VAL A 269 -25.74 31.13 -14.16
C VAL A 269 -26.99 31.19 -15.00
N THR A 270 -27.00 30.47 -16.14
CA THR A 270 -28.18 30.37 -16.99
C THR A 270 -28.87 29.02 -16.83
N PRO A 271 -30.21 28.98 -16.92
CA PRO A 271 -30.96 27.73 -16.79
C PRO A 271 -30.68 26.79 -17.97
N GLY A 272 -30.76 25.49 -17.69
CA GLY A 272 -30.60 24.43 -18.70
C GLY A 272 -30.34 23.08 -18.05
N GLN A 273 -30.09 22.06 -18.85
CA GLN A 273 -29.69 20.76 -18.34
C GLN A 273 -28.27 20.85 -17.74
N ALA A 274 -28.11 20.28 -16.57
CA ALA A 274 -26.87 20.37 -15.81
C ALA A 274 -26.36 18.97 -15.44
N ASN A 275 -26.17 18.11 -16.44
CA ASN A 275 -25.58 16.77 -16.29
C ASN A 275 -24.08 16.88 -16.41
N ALA A 276 -23.37 16.03 -15.68
CA ALA A 276 -21.92 15.90 -15.78
C ALA A 276 -21.52 14.43 -15.61
N THR A 277 -20.51 14.02 -16.35
CA THR A 277 -19.95 12.66 -16.27
C THR A 277 -18.49 12.72 -15.83
N GLY A 278 -18.14 11.88 -14.88
CA GLY A 278 -16.77 11.71 -14.42
C GLY A 278 -16.46 10.25 -14.12
N THR A 279 -15.21 9.96 -13.86
CA THR A 279 -14.73 8.62 -13.49
C THR A 279 -14.01 8.68 -12.16
N ILE A 280 -14.37 7.79 -11.24
CA ILE A 280 -13.63 7.56 -10.01
C ILE A 280 -12.78 6.31 -10.23
N THR A 281 -11.47 6.46 -10.19
CA THR A 281 -10.52 5.35 -10.32
C THR A 281 -9.99 4.99 -8.94
N LEU A 282 -10.12 3.73 -8.56
CA LEU A 282 -9.52 3.18 -7.35
C LEU A 282 -8.29 2.34 -7.74
N LYS A 283 -7.19 2.57 -7.05
CA LYS A 283 -5.98 1.74 -7.17
C LYS A 283 -5.71 1.07 -5.83
N TYR A 284 -5.23 -0.15 -5.91
CA TYR A 284 -4.93 -1.00 -4.76
C TYR A 284 -3.44 -1.39 -4.77
N ASN A 285 -2.78 -1.28 -3.58
CA ASN A 285 -1.38 -1.65 -3.36
C ASN A 285 -1.23 -2.48 -2.10
#